data_769469a16d6c542013c63605345b9ef3
#
_entry.id   769469a16d6c542013c63605345b9ef3
#
_cell.length_a   1.000
_cell.length_b   1.000
_cell.length_c   1.000
_cell.angle_alpha   90.00
_cell.angle_beta   90.00
_cell.angle_gamma   90.00
#
_symmetry.space_group_name_H-M   'P 1'
#
loop_
_entity.id
_entity.type
_entity.pdbx_description
1 polymer ?
#
loop_
_entity_poly.entity_id
_entity_poly.type
_entity_poly.pdbx_seq_one_letter_code
_entity_poly.pdbx_strand_id
1 'polypeptide(L)'
;MTKSYLKVVLMGVVTLLLCYFNKAYSLYIMLLFIFVCAINAYQLESHYQRMGRFFQREKDNEIKEVEIENKYHEKILSQLIRSMNLPMLFIDKEGKIAFTNQSFRKGFEIPHLKGRYYKDIFVGEMLDLVDQCYVFERPLSSVVKIQSRYYQVESSPVFSDKEHLIFDGTIVLFTDVSKMKEIEDMQKQFLSDV
;
A
#
# COMPACT_ATOMS: atom_id res chain seq x y z
N MET A 1 23.24 -15.02 -30.20
CA MET A 1 24.21 -15.93 -29.54
C MET A 1 24.89 -16.90 -30.50
N THR A 2 24.21 -17.52 -31.45
CA THR A 2 24.73 -18.56 -32.35
C THR A 2 25.86 -18.10 -33.28
N LYS A 3 25.85 -16.86 -33.79
CA LYS A 3 26.86 -16.36 -34.72
C LYS A 3 28.27 -16.19 -34.13
N SER A 4 28.40 -15.88 -32.82
CA SER A 4 29.69 -15.70 -32.15
C SER A 4 30.32 -17.06 -31.84
N TYR A 5 29.56 -18.03 -31.41
CA TYR A 5 30.00 -19.41 -31.17
C TYR A 5 30.49 -20.07 -32.48
N LEU A 6 29.74 -19.88 -33.54
CA LEU A 6 30.12 -20.43 -34.86
C LEU A 6 31.46 -19.89 -35.37
N LYS A 7 31.75 -18.60 -35.13
CA LYS A 7 33.06 -17.99 -35.46
C LYS A 7 34.21 -18.61 -34.65
N VAL A 8 34.02 -18.83 -33.35
CA VAL A 8 35.06 -19.42 -32.50
C VAL A 8 35.34 -20.87 -32.89
N VAL A 9 34.28 -21.65 -33.18
CA VAL A 9 34.42 -23.04 -33.65
C VAL A 9 35.11 -23.09 -35.01
N LEU A 10 34.75 -22.24 -35.93
CA LEU A 10 35.37 -22.18 -37.28
C LEU A 10 36.86 -21.80 -37.19
N MET A 11 37.21 -20.83 -36.36
CA MET A 11 38.60 -20.48 -36.08
C MET A 11 39.38 -21.63 -35.46
N GLY A 12 38.78 -22.39 -34.53
CA GLY A 12 39.39 -23.57 -33.92
C GLY A 12 39.74 -24.66 -34.96
N VAL A 13 38.82 -24.92 -35.89
CA VAL A 13 39.05 -25.90 -36.96
C VAL A 13 40.17 -25.41 -37.90
N VAL A 14 40.20 -24.15 -38.26
CA VAL A 14 41.25 -23.57 -39.12
C VAL A 14 42.62 -23.62 -38.44
N THR A 15 42.72 -23.32 -37.15
CA THR A 15 44.00 -23.40 -36.38
C THR A 15 44.50 -24.81 -36.26
N LEU A 16 43.63 -25.81 -36.05
CA LEU A 16 43.99 -27.24 -36.02
C LEU A 16 44.56 -27.70 -37.37
N LEU A 17 43.94 -27.29 -38.49
CA LEU A 17 44.43 -27.58 -39.83
C LEU A 17 45.81 -26.94 -40.11
N LEU A 18 45.99 -25.67 -39.70
CA LEU A 18 47.30 -25.00 -39.85
C LEU A 18 48.41 -25.62 -38.96
N CYS A 19 48.11 -26.04 -37.76
CA CYS A 19 49.04 -26.78 -36.88
C CYS A 19 49.46 -28.11 -37.47
N TYR A 20 48.56 -28.81 -38.16
CA TYR A 20 48.86 -30.10 -38.78
C TYR A 20 49.81 -29.94 -39.98
N PHE A 21 49.67 -28.88 -40.77
CA PHE A 21 50.48 -28.64 -41.97
C PHE A 21 51.86 -28.01 -41.70
N ASN A 22 52.08 -27.30 -40.58
CA ASN A 22 53.34 -26.61 -40.33
C ASN A 22 53.84 -26.66 -38.89
N LYS A 23 54.57 -27.74 -38.52
CA LYS A 23 55.07 -28.00 -37.18
C LYS A 23 55.88 -26.85 -36.56
N ALA A 24 56.59 -26.06 -37.37
CA ALA A 24 57.47 -24.98 -36.91
C ALA A 24 56.70 -23.78 -36.33
N TYR A 25 55.49 -23.54 -36.78
CA TYR A 25 54.65 -22.39 -36.34
C TYR A 25 53.49 -22.78 -35.44
N SER A 26 53.37 -24.08 -35.10
CA SER A 26 52.26 -24.63 -34.31
C SER A 26 52.07 -23.90 -32.96
N LEU A 27 53.17 -23.60 -32.27
CA LEU A 27 53.18 -22.98 -30.97
C LEU A 27 52.64 -21.51 -31.02
N TYR A 28 53.01 -20.75 -32.01
CA TYR A 28 52.56 -19.37 -32.22
C TYR A 28 51.06 -19.30 -32.58
N ILE A 29 50.63 -20.23 -33.41
CA ILE A 29 49.20 -20.31 -33.83
C ILE A 29 48.34 -20.69 -32.59
N MET A 30 48.81 -21.59 -31.73
CA MET A 30 48.10 -21.96 -30.51
C MET A 30 48.00 -20.82 -29.49
N LEU A 31 49.07 -20.02 -29.31
CA LEU A 31 49.07 -18.82 -28.49
C LEU A 31 48.10 -17.75 -29.01
N LEU A 32 48.12 -17.52 -30.34
CA LEU A 32 47.21 -16.57 -30.95
C LEU A 32 45.74 -16.97 -30.80
N PHE A 33 45.44 -18.27 -30.91
CA PHE A 33 44.08 -18.79 -30.67
C PHE A 33 43.64 -18.58 -29.21
N ILE A 34 44.50 -18.88 -28.20
CA ILE A 34 44.20 -18.63 -26.80
C ILE A 34 43.93 -17.15 -26.54
N PHE A 35 44.73 -16.26 -27.16
CA PHE A 35 44.55 -14.81 -27.02
C PHE A 35 43.22 -14.33 -27.60
N VAL A 36 42.83 -14.82 -28.75
CA VAL A 36 41.52 -14.49 -29.36
C VAL A 36 40.36 -15.04 -28.53
N CYS A 37 40.49 -16.25 -27.99
CA CYS A 37 39.49 -16.81 -27.08
C CYS A 37 39.35 -15.97 -25.81
N ALA A 38 40.46 -15.52 -25.21
CA ALA A 38 40.43 -14.66 -24.03
C ALA A 38 39.73 -13.31 -24.28
N ILE A 39 40.02 -12.69 -25.46
CA ILE A 39 39.32 -11.44 -25.86
C ILE A 39 37.81 -11.68 -26.00
N ASN A 40 37.42 -12.75 -26.70
CA ASN A 40 36.00 -13.07 -26.88
C ASN A 40 35.31 -13.36 -25.53
N ALA A 41 35.95 -14.08 -24.61
CA ALA A 41 35.43 -14.32 -23.26
C ALA A 41 35.23 -13.01 -22.46
N TYR A 42 36.23 -12.12 -22.50
CA TYR A 42 36.15 -10.80 -21.89
C TYR A 42 35.03 -9.92 -22.46
N GLN A 43 34.89 -9.90 -23.77
CA GLN A 43 33.79 -9.17 -24.41
C GLN A 43 32.43 -9.73 -24.04
N LEU A 44 32.29 -11.04 -23.96
CA LEU A 44 31.08 -11.72 -23.58
C LEU A 44 30.69 -11.37 -22.15
N GLU A 45 31.64 -11.46 -21.21
CA GLU A 45 31.42 -11.10 -19.80
C GLU A 45 31.04 -9.63 -19.63
N SER A 46 31.73 -8.72 -20.34
CA SER A 46 31.40 -7.29 -20.31
C SER A 46 29.98 -7.00 -20.84
N HIS A 47 29.52 -7.76 -21.82
CA HIS A 47 28.18 -7.66 -22.37
C HIS A 47 27.13 -8.14 -21.37
N TYR A 48 27.36 -9.27 -20.67
CA TYR A 48 26.45 -9.76 -19.62
C TYR A 48 26.36 -8.81 -18.44
N GLN A 49 27.47 -8.23 -18.00
CA GLN A 49 27.46 -7.24 -16.91
C GLN A 49 26.73 -5.95 -17.28
N ARG A 50 26.83 -5.49 -18.54
CA ARG A 50 26.06 -4.33 -19.02
C ARG A 50 24.57 -4.62 -19.08
N MET A 51 24.21 -5.80 -19.56
CA MET A 51 22.82 -6.25 -19.63
C MET A 51 22.21 -6.37 -18.21
N GLY A 52 22.92 -6.97 -17.26
CA GLY A 52 22.49 -7.08 -15.88
C GLY A 52 22.26 -5.72 -15.21
N ARG A 53 23.17 -4.76 -15.43
CA ARG A 53 23.03 -3.38 -14.93
C ARG A 53 21.85 -2.64 -15.56
N PHE A 54 21.53 -2.90 -16.81
CA PHE A 54 20.38 -2.33 -17.50
C PHE A 54 19.07 -2.83 -16.87
N PHE A 55 18.91 -4.15 -16.72
CA PHE A 55 17.71 -4.73 -16.07
C PHE A 55 17.54 -4.31 -14.60
N GLN A 56 18.63 -4.17 -13.85
CA GLN A 56 18.54 -3.65 -12.49
C GLN A 56 18.07 -2.20 -12.45
N ARG A 57 18.60 -1.33 -13.32
CA ARG A 57 18.15 0.06 -13.41
C ARG A 57 16.69 0.19 -13.81
N GLU A 58 16.22 -0.65 -14.69
CA GLU A 58 14.81 -0.68 -15.12
C GLU A 58 13.90 -1.06 -13.96
N LYS A 59 14.23 -2.13 -13.22
CA LYS A 59 13.51 -2.50 -11.98
C LYS A 59 13.55 -1.42 -10.90
N ASP A 60 14.70 -0.80 -10.68
CA ASP A 60 14.83 0.28 -9.69
C ASP A 60 13.98 1.50 -10.07
N ASN A 61 13.84 1.79 -11.35
CA ASN A 61 12.97 2.86 -11.83
C ASN A 61 11.49 2.52 -11.67
N GLU A 62 11.07 1.30 -12.00
CA GLU A 62 9.69 0.84 -11.78
C GLU A 62 9.30 0.91 -10.29
N ILE A 63 10.19 0.45 -9.39
CA ILE A 63 9.97 0.53 -7.95
C ILE A 63 9.82 1.99 -7.50
N LYS A 64 10.67 2.89 -7.99
CA LYS A 64 10.58 4.31 -7.64
C LYS A 64 9.29 4.97 -8.14
N GLU A 65 8.84 4.63 -9.34
CA GLU A 65 7.57 5.15 -9.89
C GLU A 65 6.40 4.71 -9.02
N VAL A 66 6.33 3.43 -8.63
CA VAL A 66 5.29 2.91 -7.73
C VAL A 66 5.35 3.55 -6.34
N GLU A 67 6.56 3.77 -5.79
CA GLU A 67 6.71 4.47 -4.50
C GLU A 67 6.24 5.93 -4.57
N ILE A 68 6.53 6.64 -5.66
CA ILE A 68 6.11 8.03 -5.86
C ILE A 68 4.58 8.09 -5.98
N GLU A 69 3.97 7.19 -6.75
CA GLU A 69 2.53 7.10 -6.92
C GLU A 69 1.83 6.78 -5.58
N ASN A 70 2.34 5.82 -4.82
CA ASN A 70 1.81 5.49 -3.49
C ASN A 70 1.88 6.69 -2.53
N LYS A 71 3.02 7.38 -2.47
CA LYS A 71 3.17 8.60 -1.65
C LYS A 71 2.22 9.71 -2.07
N TYR A 72 1.96 9.84 -3.35
CA TYR A 72 1.00 10.82 -3.88
C TYR A 72 -0.42 10.47 -3.45
N HIS A 73 -0.83 9.20 -3.57
CA HIS A 73 -2.14 8.73 -3.10
C HIS A 73 -2.31 8.91 -1.58
N GLU A 74 -1.31 8.55 -0.78
CA GLU A 74 -1.34 8.78 0.67
C GLU A 74 -1.52 10.26 1.02
N LYS A 75 -0.83 11.16 0.30
CA LYS A 75 -0.95 12.59 0.49
C LYS A 75 -2.35 13.09 0.16
N ILE A 76 -2.92 12.67 -0.97
CA ILE A 76 -4.29 13.04 -1.35
C ILE A 76 -5.29 12.53 -0.31
N LEU A 77 -5.22 11.25 0.07
CA LEU A 77 -6.10 10.66 1.08
C LEU A 77 -6.01 11.42 2.41
N SER A 78 -4.80 11.75 2.85
CA SER A 78 -4.60 12.51 4.09
C SER A 78 -5.19 13.92 4.01
N GLN A 79 -5.13 14.58 2.84
CA GLN A 79 -5.74 15.88 2.62
C GLN A 79 -7.27 15.81 2.57
N LEU A 80 -7.83 14.80 1.90
CA LEU A 80 -9.27 14.57 1.85
C LEU A 80 -9.82 14.36 3.27
N ILE A 81 -9.21 13.47 4.04
CA ILE A 81 -9.61 13.21 5.44
C ILE A 81 -9.51 14.46 6.30
N ARG A 82 -8.50 15.31 6.11
CA ARG A 82 -8.37 16.58 6.83
C ARG A 82 -9.39 17.63 6.43
N SER A 83 -9.78 17.66 5.16
CA SER A 83 -10.77 18.61 4.64
C SER A 83 -12.21 18.20 4.99
N MET A 84 -12.44 16.95 5.36
CA MET A 84 -13.75 16.50 5.82
C MET A 84 -14.11 17.17 7.14
N ASN A 85 -15.23 17.91 7.14
CA ASN A 85 -15.77 18.51 8.36
C ASN A 85 -16.52 17.49 9.24
N LEU A 86 -16.58 16.26 8.82
CA LEU A 86 -17.22 15.15 9.51
C LEU A 86 -16.26 14.55 10.53
N PRO A 87 -16.56 14.53 11.85
CA PRO A 87 -15.75 13.83 12.84
C PRO A 87 -15.65 12.33 12.52
N MET A 88 -14.43 11.80 12.53
CA MET A 88 -14.14 10.42 12.16
C MET A 88 -13.05 9.85 13.05
N LEU A 89 -13.18 8.56 13.39
CA LEU A 89 -12.13 7.78 14.02
C LEU A 89 -12.04 6.39 13.36
N PHE A 90 -10.89 5.74 13.54
CA PHE A 90 -10.65 4.36 13.13
C PHE A 90 -10.16 3.56 14.32
N ILE A 91 -10.80 2.41 14.54
CA ILE A 91 -10.47 1.41 15.55
C ILE A 91 -9.82 0.24 14.83
N ASP A 92 -8.61 -0.15 15.23
CA ASP A 92 -7.89 -1.28 14.62
C ASP A 92 -8.46 -2.64 15.08
N LYS A 93 -7.94 -3.70 14.50
CA LYS A 93 -8.32 -5.08 14.82
C LYS A 93 -8.00 -5.51 16.27
N GLU A 94 -7.17 -4.79 16.98
CA GLU A 94 -6.93 -4.99 18.42
C GLU A 94 -7.92 -4.20 19.30
N GLY A 95 -8.83 -3.43 18.74
CA GLY A 95 -9.79 -2.60 19.46
C GLY A 95 -9.21 -1.28 19.96
N LYS A 96 -8.07 -0.85 19.43
CA LYS A 96 -7.43 0.42 19.78
C LYS A 96 -7.77 1.50 18.77
N ILE A 97 -7.94 2.73 19.23
CA ILE A 97 -8.12 3.88 18.35
C ILE A 97 -6.78 4.17 17.66
N ALA A 98 -6.67 3.80 16.40
CA ALA A 98 -5.47 4.00 15.61
C ALA A 98 -5.41 5.40 15.00
N PHE A 99 -6.58 5.98 14.67
CA PHE A 99 -6.65 7.27 14.00
C PHE A 99 -7.88 8.09 14.43
N THR A 100 -7.72 9.43 14.48
CA THR A 100 -8.81 10.41 14.58
C THR A 100 -8.51 11.58 13.66
N ASN A 101 -9.52 12.09 12.92
CA ASN A 101 -9.33 13.27 12.10
C ASN A 101 -9.38 14.57 12.93
N GLN A 102 -9.12 15.70 12.29
CA GLN A 102 -9.10 17.00 12.95
C GLN A 102 -10.49 17.41 13.46
N SER A 103 -11.55 17.11 12.70
CA SER A 103 -12.93 17.43 13.07
C SER A 103 -13.36 16.70 14.33
N PHE A 104 -12.95 15.43 14.49
CA PHE A 104 -13.21 14.67 15.72
C PHE A 104 -12.54 15.31 16.93
N ARG A 105 -11.24 15.64 16.83
CA ARG A 105 -10.48 16.25 17.93
C ARG A 105 -11.04 17.60 18.37
N LYS A 106 -11.52 18.40 17.40
CA LYS A 106 -12.14 19.71 17.68
C LYS A 106 -13.53 19.59 18.26
N GLY A 107 -14.32 18.61 17.80
CA GLY A 107 -15.73 18.46 18.18
C GLY A 107 -15.91 17.82 19.55
N PHE A 108 -15.04 16.88 19.94
CA PHE A 108 -15.20 16.12 21.16
C PHE A 108 -14.22 16.49 22.28
N GLU A 109 -13.23 17.35 22.01
CA GLU A 109 -12.25 17.87 22.98
C GLU A 109 -11.53 16.80 23.83
N ILE A 110 -11.42 15.56 23.30
CA ILE A 110 -10.78 14.47 24.01
C ILE A 110 -9.31 14.35 23.53
N PRO A 111 -8.34 14.72 24.39
CA PRO A 111 -6.92 14.61 24.04
C PRO A 111 -6.44 13.16 24.10
N HIS A 112 -5.43 12.84 23.28
CA HIS A 112 -4.65 11.60 23.38
C HIS A 112 -5.45 10.28 23.30
N LEU A 113 -6.36 10.17 22.30
CA LEU A 113 -7.13 8.94 22.06
C LEU A 113 -6.33 7.84 21.38
N LYS A 114 -5.31 8.20 20.60
CA LYS A 114 -4.53 7.23 19.81
C LYS A 114 -3.89 6.17 20.73
N GLY A 115 -4.13 4.90 20.42
CA GLY A 115 -3.63 3.75 21.17
C GLY A 115 -4.47 3.34 22.39
N ARG A 116 -5.53 4.07 22.74
CA ARG A 116 -6.46 3.68 23.81
C ARG A 116 -7.52 2.72 23.26
N TYR A 117 -8.02 1.83 24.10
CA TYR A 117 -9.11 0.94 23.74
C TYR A 117 -10.42 1.72 23.63
N TYR A 118 -11.23 1.44 22.60
CA TYR A 118 -12.52 2.10 22.43
C TYR A 118 -13.47 1.84 23.58
N LYS A 119 -13.40 0.65 24.22
CA LYS A 119 -14.21 0.24 25.39
C LYS A 119 -13.94 1.09 26.63
N ASP A 120 -12.76 1.70 26.72
CA ASP A 120 -12.41 2.61 27.84
C ASP A 120 -12.94 4.03 27.63
N ILE A 121 -13.41 4.35 26.42
CA ILE A 121 -13.77 5.71 26.03
C ILE A 121 -15.25 5.84 25.74
N PHE A 122 -15.82 4.87 25.05
CA PHE A 122 -17.24 4.87 24.73
C PHE A 122 -18.05 4.21 25.85
N VAL A 123 -19.24 4.77 26.09
CA VAL A 123 -20.17 4.31 27.14
C VAL A 123 -21.60 4.26 26.59
N GLY A 124 -22.45 3.40 27.20
CA GLY A 124 -23.86 3.28 26.84
C GLY A 124 -24.08 2.94 25.35
N GLU A 125 -25.09 3.56 24.74
CA GLU A 125 -25.54 3.30 23.37
C GLU A 125 -24.41 3.41 22.34
N MET A 126 -23.44 4.30 22.58
CA MET A 126 -22.27 4.47 21.71
C MET A 126 -21.35 3.26 21.75
N LEU A 127 -21.11 2.72 22.94
CA LEU A 127 -20.30 1.52 23.11
C LEU A 127 -20.99 0.32 22.45
N ASP A 128 -22.29 0.14 22.71
CA ASP A 128 -23.07 -0.97 22.15
C ASP A 128 -23.07 -0.97 20.62
N LEU A 129 -23.24 0.22 20.01
CA LEU A 129 -23.21 0.37 18.56
C LEU A 129 -21.86 -0.05 17.96
N VAL A 130 -20.77 0.46 18.54
CA VAL A 130 -19.42 0.19 18.02
C VAL A 130 -19.02 -1.26 18.30
N ASP A 131 -19.35 -1.79 19.49
CA ASP A 131 -19.04 -3.17 19.86
C ASP A 131 -19.79 -4.17 18.97
N GLN A 132 -21.05 -3.93 18.67
CA GLN A 132 -21.81 -4.77 17.73
C GLN A 132 -21.24 -4.73 16.32
N CYS A 133 -20.89 -3.55 15.81
CA CYS A 133 -20.24 -3.46 14.50
C CYS A 133 -18.89 -4.20 14.48
N TYR A 134 -18.09 -4.05 15.52
CA TYR A 134 -16.78 -4.67 15.65
C TYR A 134 -16.86 -6.19 15.76
N VAL A 135 -17.82 -6.73 16.56
CA VAL A 135 -17.97 -8.17 16.80
C VAL A 135 -18.64 -8.88 15.61
N PHE A 136 -19.68 -8.25 15.03
CA PHE A 136 -20.46 -8.89 13.96
C PHE A 136 -19.97 -8.50 12.55
N GLU A 137 -18.97 -7.62 12.46
CA GLU A 137 -18.38 -7.16 11.20
C GLU A 137 -19.43 -6.65 10.20
N ARG A 138 -20.45 -5.93 10.70
CA ARG A 138 -21.57 -5.40 9.91
C ARG A 138 -21.70 -3.90 10.13
N PRO A 139 -22.03 -3.13 9.06
CA PRO A 139 -22.29 -1.71 9.23
C PRO A 139 -23.54 -1.50 10.08
N LEU A 140 -23.45 -0.57 11.03
CA LEU A 140 -24.52 -0.17 11.91
C LEU A 140 -24.61 1.35 11.97
N SER A 141 -25.83 1.86 12.18
CA SER A 141 -26.06 3.29 12.36
C SER A 141 -27.13 3.51 13.43
N SER A 142 -26.92 4.48 14.31
CA SER A 142 -27.88 4.90 15.33
C SER A 142 -27.73 6.39 15.64
N VAL A 143 -28.79 7.00 16.16
CA VAL A 143 -28.73 8.36 16.70
C VAL A 143 -28.44 8.27 18.18
N VAL A 144 -27.28 8.80 18.57
CA VAL A 144 -26.80 8.75 19.96
C VAL A 144 -26.69 10.18 20.50
N LYS A 145 -27.12 10.38 21.76
CA LYS A 145 -26.92 11.65 22.44
C LYS A 145 -25.57 11.66 23.13
N ILE A 146 -24.69 12.57 22.69
CA ILE A 146 -23.36 12.77 23.27
C ILE A 146 -23.33 14.17 23.87
N GLN A 147 -23.16 14.27 25.19
CA GLN A 147 -23.29 15.52 25.95
C GLN A 147 -24.66 16.16 25.71
N SER A 148 -24.73 17.33 25.09
CA SER A 148 -25.96 18.06 24.79
C SER A 148 -26.41 18.00 23.35
N ARG A 149 -25.73 17.21 22.49
CA ARG A 149 -26.00 17.13 21.05
C ARG A 149 -26.39 15.74 20.62
N TYR A 150 -27.16 15.68 19.52
CA TYR A 150 -27.51 14.43 18.87
C TYR A 150 -26.60 14.18 17.69
N TYR A 151 -25.99 13.00 17.67
CA TYR A 151 -25.15 12.57 16.55
C TYR A 151 -25.74 11.31 15.92
N GLN A 152 -25.90 11.33 14.60
CA GLN A 152 -26.02 10.08 13.86
C GLN A 152 -24.63 9.48 13.79
N VAL A 153 -24.44 8.32 14.38
CA VAL A 153 -23.18 7.59 14.42
C VAL A 153 -23.29 6.42 13.47
N GLU A 154 -22.38 6.37 12.51
CA GLU A 154 -22.27 5.28 11.54
C GLU A 154 -20.97 4.53 11.81
N SER A 155 -21.07 3.23 12.04
CA SER A 155 -19.94 2.34 12.28
C SER A 155 -19.88 1.32 11.17
N SER A 156 -18.72 1.22 10.48
CA SER A 156 -18.53 0.35 9.32
C SER A 156 -17.24 -0.44 9.42
N PRO A 157 -17.27 -1.77 9.21
CA PRO A 157 -16.07 -2.60 9.22
C PRO A 157 -15.20 -2.31 8.00
N VAL A 158 -13.89 -2.46 8.17
CA VAL A 158 -12.87 -2.32 7.13
C VAL A 158 -12.15 -3.64 6.96
N PHE A 159 -11.95 -4.04 5.72
CA PHE A 159 -11.27 -5.28 5.34
C PHE A 159 -10.08 -4.97 4.43
N SER A 160 -8.96 -5.64 4.65
CA SER A 160 -7.71 -5.43 3.87
C SER A 160 -7.67 -6.25 2.59
N ASP A 161 -8.52 -7.25 2.44
CA ASP A 161 -8.55 -8.14 1.28
C ASP A 161 -9.72 -7.80 0.34
N LYS A 162 -9.51 -8.00 -0.97
CA LYS A 162 -10.56 -7.83 -1.99
C LYS A 162 -11.75 -8.78 -1.81
N GLU A 163 -11.53 -9.90 -1.14
CA GLU A 163 -12.56 -10.89 -0.82
C GLU A 163 -13.24 -10.66 0.54
N HIS A 164 -12.91 -9.56 1.25
CA HIS A 164 -13.42 -9.23 2.58
C HIS A 164 -13.19 -10.32 3.64
N LEU A 165 -12.08 -11.04 3.56
CA LEU A 165 -11.76 -12.15 4.46
C LEU A 165 -10.95 -11.74 5.70
N ILE A 166 -10.25 -10.59 5.65
CA ILE A 166 -9.38 -10.14 6.73
C ILE A 166 -9.93 -8.83 7.30
N PHE A 167 -10.46 -8.89 8.52
CA PHE A 167 -10.93 -7.72 9.26
C PHE A 167 -9.75 -6.90 9.77
N ASP A 168 -9.68 -5.64 9.39
CA ASP A 168 -8.63 -4.69 9.79
C ASP A 168 -9.07 -3.73 10.89
N GLY A 169 -10.39 -3.56 11.06
CA GLY A 169 -10.92 -2.65 12.05
C GLY A 169 -12.26 -2.04 11.67
N THR A 170 -12.60 -0.95 12.33
CA THR A 170 -13.89 -0.26 12.16
C THR A 170 -13.70 1.23 12.02
N ILE A 171 -14.32 1.84 11.00
CA ILE A 171 -14.46 3.30 10.86
C ILE A 171 -15.74 3.73 11.55
N VAL A 172 -15.67 4.81 12.33
CA VAL A 172 -16.82 5.43 12.99
C VAL A 172 -16.93 6.89 12.55
N LEU A 173 -18.07 7.26 12.01
CA LEU A 173 -18.42 8.61 11.54
C LEU A 173 -19.50 9.21 12.43
N PHE A 174 -19.43 10.54 12.62
CA PHE A 174 -20.37 11.28 13.47
C PHE A 174 -20.94 12.45 12.69
N THR A 175 -22.26 12.44 12.47
CA THR A 175 -22.98 13.54 11.85
C THR A 175 -23.83 14.26 12.90
N ASP A 176 -23.60 15.55 13.13
CA ASP A 176 -24.42 16.34 14.04
C ASP A 176 -25.82 16.53 13.44
N VAL A 177 -26.82 15.91 14.08
CA VAL A 177 -28.23 15.94 13.68
C VAL A 177 -29.08 16.71 14.67
N SER A 178 -28.48 17.49 15.58
CA SER A 178 -29.18 18.19 16.65
C SER A 178 -30.30 19.11 16.11
N LYS A 179 -29.99 19.91 15.07
CA LYS A 179 -31.00 20.78 14.44
C LYS A 179 -32.18 20.02 13.84
N MET A 180 -31.88 18.87 13.22
CA MET A 180 -32.91 18.04 12.59
C MET A 180 -33.82 17.44 13.66
N LYS A 181 -33.21 17.02 14.79
CA LYS A 181 -33.95 16.47 15.94
C LYS A 181 -34.81 17.53 16.62
N GLU A 182 -34.31 18.74 16.79
CA GLU A 182 -35.10 19.88 17.32
C GLU A 182 -36.33 20.16 16.47
N ILE A 183 -36.17 20.19 15.13
CA ILE A 183 -37.30 20.42 14.21
C ILE A 183 -38.30 19.27 14.31
N GLU A 184 -37.86 18.05 14.35
CA GLU A 184 -38.73 16.86 14.49
C GLU A 184 -39.53 16.89 15.81
N ASP A 185 -38.88 17.26 16.89
CA ASP A 185 -39.52 17.36 18.21
C ASP A 185 -40.52 18.53 18.27
N MET A 186 -40.20 19.69 17.66
CA MET A 186 -41.15 20.79 17.52
C MET A 186 -42.38 20.41 16.68
N GLN A 187 -42.19 19.68 15.59
CA GLN A 187 -43.30 19.19 14.76
C GLN A 187 -44.21 18.21 15.55
N LYS A 188 -43.62 17.29 16.31
CA LYS A 188 -44.38 16.37 17.15
C LYS A 188 -45.19 17.09 18.23
N GLN A 189 -44.57 18.08 18.86
CA GLN A 189 -45.27 18.90 19.87
C GLN A 189 -46.45 19.64 19.25
N PHE A 190 -46.24 20.28 18.10
CA PHE A 190 -47.32 21.00 17.41
C PHE A 190 -48.50 20.08 17.04
N LEU A 191 -48.21 18.83 16.62
CA LEU A 191 -49.28 17.86 16.30
C LEU A 191 -49.96 17.28 17.53
N SER A 192 -49.33 17.33 18.71
CA SER A 192 -49.91 16.85 19.94
C SER A 192 -50.81 17.90 20.64
N ASP A 193 -50.61 19.18 20.32
CA ASP A 193 -51.34 20.33 20.91
C ASP A 193 -52.59 20.69 20.12
N VAL A 194 -52.91 19.98 19.01
CA VAL A 194 -54.10 20.10 18.19
C VAL A 194 -55.07 18.96 18.43
#